data_532d5d9494aabfe9097aa48ef05b9b57
#
_entry.id   532d5d9494aabfe9097aa48ef05b9b57
#
_cell.length_a   1.000
_cell.length_b   1.000
_cell.length_c   1.000
_cell.angle_alpha   90.00
_cell.angle_beta   90.00
_cell.angle_gamma   90.00
#
_symmetry.space_group_name_H-M   'P 1'
#
loop_
_entity.id
_entity.type
_entity.pdbx_description
1 polymer ?
#
loop_
_entity_poly.entity_id
_entity_poly.type
_entity_poly.pdbx_seq_one_letter_code
_entity_poly.pdbx_strand_id
1 'polypeptide(L)'
;MKARAPTRIDLAGGWTDVPLYAAGFGGEVVNFAINLHATATVTTDDDGCLIASHKSTTPLGGGLGTTGAVNVAMIGAIDGGKSDPLEIAENAFQFEMTLGNTGGRQDQWAAALGGFNHLMFIGNDVEPLPLEPPMSAKNWLAKHLLLFDSGLRHVSGDLHDSVWKRFKENDDDVHAGLLILRQAARTMAEGLNRDRRDSVVEAL
;
A
#
# COMPACT_ATOMS: atom_id res chain seq x y z
N MET A 1 10.90 -6.40 -21.82
CA MET A 1 10.21 -7.19 -20.75
C MET A 1 8.94 -6.48 -20.33
N LYS A 2 7.96 -7.17 -19.75
CA LYS A 2 6.68 -6.55 -19.35
C LYS A 2 6.20 -7.16 -18.04
N ALA A 3 5.76 -6.30 -17.10
CA ALA A 3 5.14 -6.72 -15.86
C ALA A 3 3.87 -5.92 -15.57
N ARG A 4 3.02 -6.44 -14.68
CA ARG A 4 1.74 -5.86 -14.30
C ARG A 4 1.56 -6.01 -12.79
N ALA A 5 1.15 -4.93 -12.13
CA ALA A 5 0.88 -4.94 -10.70
C ALA A 5 -0.50 -4.31 -10.41
N PRO A 6 -1.29 -4.87 -9.48
CA PRO A 6 -2.58 -4.33 -9.10
C PRO A 6 -2.42 -3.05 -8.26
N THR A 7 -3.43 -2.19 -8.28
CA THR A 7 -3.63 -1.17 -7.28
C THR A 7 -4.38 -1.76 -6.07
N ARG A 8 -4.51 -1.00 -4.99
CA ARG A 8 -5.07 -1.48 -3.71
C ARG A 8 -6.12 -0.52 -3.14
N ILE A 9 -7.00 -1.06 -2.31
CA ILE A 9 -7.81 -0.29 -1.37
C ILE A 9 -7.23 -0.50 0.03
N ASP A 10 -6.90 0.59 0.73
CA ASP A 10 -6.57 0.59 2.15
C ASP A 10 -7.87 0.50 2.95
N LEU A 11 -8.01 -0.52 3.78
CA LEU A 11 -9.18 -0.71 4.62
C LEU A 11 -8.99 -0.11 6.01
N ALA A 12 -7.80 -0.26 6.57
CA ALA A 12 -7.46 0.27 7.88
C ALA A 12 -5.95 0.30 8.12
N GLY A 13 -5.48 1.22 8.94
CA GLY A 13 -4.11 1.27 9.43
C GLY A 13 -3.17 2.13 8.60
N GLY A 14 -3.59 2.67 7.48
CA GLY A 14 -2.78 3.57 6.67
C GLY A 14 -2.15 4.68 7.51
N TRP A 15 -1.00 5.20 7.09
CA TRP A 15 -0.07 6.08 7.82
C TRP A 15 0.84 5.36 8.81
N THR A 16 0.41 4.26 9.45
CA THR A 16 1.23 3.56 10.44
C THR A 16 2.40 2.78 9.81
N ASP A 17 2.36 2.57 8.49
CA ASP A 17 3.40 1.95 7.67
C ASP A 17 4.56 2.88 7.30
N VAL A 18 4.46 4.18 7.64
CA VAL A 18 5.53 5.14 7.40
C VAL A 18 6.70 4.88 8.35
N PRO A 19 7.96 4.80 7.85
CA PRO A 19 9.12 4.44 8.66
C PRO A 19 9.30 5.30 9.92
N LEU A 20 8.94 6.58 9.85
CA LEU A 20 9.02 7.49 10.98
C LEU A 20 8.19 7.04 12.19
N TYR A 21 7.03 6.44 11.97
CA TYR A 21 6.18 5.87 13.02
C TYR A 21 6.54 4.42 13.30
N ALA A 22 6.66 3.62 12.24
CA ALA A 22 6.89 2.18 12.35
C ALA A 22 8.17 1.83 13.12
N ALA A 23 9.22 2.64 13.01
CA ALA A 23 10.50 2.41 13.69
C ALA A 23 10.39 2.44 15.22
N GLY A 24 9.54 3.29 15.78
CA GLY A 24 9.40 3.44 17.24
C GLY A 24 8.21 2.72 17.84
N PHE A 25 7.11 2.61 17.09
CA PHE A 25 5.82 2.15 17.61
C PHE A 25 5.32 0.86 16.96
N GLY A 26 5.91 0.48 15.83
CA GLY A 26 5.38 -0.56 14.95
C GLY A 26 4.12 -0.10 14.23
N GLY A 27 3.97 -0.46 12.96
CA GLY A 27 2.82 -0.16 12.13
C GLY A 27 2.02 -1.41 11.81
N GLU A 28 0.76 -1.22 11.39
CA GLU A 28 -0.09 -2.34 11.01
C GLU A 28 -1.15 -1.86 10.02
N VAL A 29 -1.26 -2.52 8.86
CA VAL A 29 -2.16 -2.12 7.79
C VAL A 29 -2.90 -3.33 7.25
N VAL A 30 -4.19 -3.15 6.96
CA VAL A 30 -5.01 -4.10 6.23
C VAL A 30 -5.48 -3.48 4.93
N ASN A 31 -5.12 -4.10 3.82
CA ASN A 31 -5.53 -3.67 2.49
C ASN A 31 -5.86 -4.88 1.60
N PHE A 32 -6.39 -4.63 0.43
CA PHE A 32 -6.53 -5.66 -0.60
C PHE A 32 -6.32 -5.10 -2.00
N ALA A 33 -5.71 -5.92 -2.86
CA ALA A 33 -5.52 -5.61 -4.26
C ALA A 33 -6.83 -5.70 -5.04
N ILE A 34 -7.01 -4.78 -5.99
CA ILE A 34 -8.19 -4.74 -6.87
C ILE A 34 -7.79 -5.00 -8.32
N ASN A 35 -8.77 -5.22 -9.19
CA ASN A 35 -8.54 -5.54 -10.61
C ASN A 35 -8.22 -4.32 -11.49
N LEU A 36 -7.81 -3.21 -10.89
CA LEU A 36 -7.23 -2.05 -11.56
C LEU A 36 -5.70 -2.15 -11.46
N HIS A 37 -4.99 -1.85 -12.54
CA HIS A 37 -3.58 -2.23 -12.62
C HIS A 37 -2.71 -1.14 -13.24
N ALA A 38 -1.45 -1.14 -12.82
CA ALA A 38 -0.34 -0.56 -13.57
C ALA A 38 0.35 -1.64 -14.41
N THR A 39 0.83 -1.25 -15.58
CA THR A 39 1.62 -2.11 -16.47
C THR A 39 2.86 -1.36 -16.87
N ALA A 40 4.03 -1.97 -16.73
CA ALA A 40 5.28 -1.44 -17.23
C ALA A 40 5.85 -2.29 -18.36
N THR A 41 6.50 -1.65 -19.30
CA THR A 41 7.24 -2.29 -20.38
C THR A 41 8.65 -1.72 -20.39
N VAL A 42 9.63 -2.60 -20.39
CA VAL A 42 11.06 -2.24 -20.47
C VAL A 42 11.63 -2.83 -21.75
N THR A 43 12.22 -1.98 -22.57
CA THR A 43 12.92 -2.29 -23.80
C THR A 43 14.36 -1.80 -23.73
N THR A 44 15.22 -2.31 -24.59
CA THR A 44 16.58 -1.79 -24.77
C THR A 44 16.61 -1.09 -26.12
N ASP A 45 17.18 0.11 -26.18
CA ASP A 45 17.43 0.81 -27.45
C ASP A 45 18.67 0.28 -28.16
N ASP A 46 18.98 0.90 -29.31
CA ASP A 46 20.14 0.51 -30.15
C ASP A 46 21.49 0.80 -29.46
N ASP A 47 21.52 1.71 -28.49
CA ASP A 47 22.69 2.06 -27.69
C ASP A 47 22.84 1.21 -26.40
N GLY A 48 21.91 0.29 -26.18
CA GLY A 48 21.88 -0.59 -24.99
C GLY A 48 21.27 0.05 -23.75
N CYS A 49 20.67 1.24 -23.85
CA CYS A 49 19.99 1.89 -22.73
C CYS A 49 18.61 1.30 -22.49
N LEU A 50 18.23 1.17 -21.21
CA LEU A 50 16.90 0.69 -20.83
C LEU A 50 15.89 1.85 -20.96
N ILE A 51 14.86 1.61 -21.76
CA ILE A 51 13.69 2.50 -21.87
C ILE A 51 12.53 1.88 -21.15
N ALA A 52 12.05 2.55 -20.09
CA ALA A 52 10.89 2.13 -19.34
C ALA A 52 9.68 2.99 -19.69
N SER A 53 8.54 2.36 -19.96
CA SER A 53 7.25 3.03 -20.15
C SER A 53 6.19 2.35 -19.29
N HIS A 54 5.20 3.11 -18.82
CA HIS A 54 4.13 2.56 -18.01
C HIS A 54 2.76 3.08 -18.46
N LYS A 55 1.72 2.29 -18.12
CA LYS A 55 0.30 2.66 -18.21
C LYS A 55 -0.39 2.24 -16.92
N SER A 56 -1.32 3.04 -16.42
CA SER A 56 -2.20 2.64 -15.32
C SER A 56 -3.66 2.81 -15.69
N THR A 57 -4.52 2.00 -15.11
CA THR A 57 -5.98 2.11 -15.24
C THR A 57 -6.58 3.08 -14.23
N THR A 58 -5.78 3.52 -13.26
CA THR A 58 -6.13 4.51 -12.23
C THR A 58 -5.23 5.74 -12.36
N PRO A 59 -5.73 6.93 -12.05
CA PRO A 59 -4.90 8.13 -12.06
C PRO A 59 -3.87 8.10 -10.92
N LEU A 60 -2.71 8.69 -11.15
CA LEU A 60 -1.76 8.99 -10.08
C LEU A 60 -2.38 9.99 -9.10
N GLY A 61 -2.08 9.88 -7.81
CA GLY A 61 -2.66 10.74 -6.77
C GLY A 61 -4.15 10.51 -6.48
N GLY A 62 -4.71 9.40 -6.97
CA GLY A 62 -6.11 9.02 -6.73
C GLY A 62 -6.36 8.20 -5.45
N GLY A 63 -5.39 8.05 -4.57
CA GLY A 63 -5.55 7.34 -3.29
C GLY A 63 -5.52 5.81 -3.37
N LEU A 64 -5.35 5.23 -4.57
CA LEU A 64 -5.39 3.77 -4.79
C LEU A 64 -4.01 3.09 -4.86
N GLY A 65 -2.95 3.73 -4.38
CA GLY A 65 -1.59 3.19 -4.46
C GLY A 65 -1.05 3.05 -5.88
N THR A 66 -1.52 3.90 -6.81
CA THR A 66 -1.15 3.79 -8.23
C THR A 66 0.34 3.97 -8.46
N THR A 67 1.01 4.85 -7.71
CA THR A 67 2.46 5.08 -7.83
C THR A 67 3.23 3.83 -7.40
N GLY A 68 2.89 3.24 -6.25
CA GLY A 68 3.49 1.98 -5.80
C GLY A 68 3.29 0.85 -6.80
N ALA A 69 2.08 0.72 -7.37
CA ALA A 69 1.80 -0.28 -8.40
C ALA A 69 2.62 -0.05 -9.70
N VAL A 70 2.83 1.22 -10.11
CA VAL A 70 3.70 1.54 -11.25
C VAL A 70 5.14 1.12 -10.96
N ASN A 71 5.66 1.44 -9.79
CA ASN A 71 7.05 1.13 -9.41
C ASN A 71 7.27 -0.38 -9.27
N VAL A 72 6.33 -1.11 -8.66
CA VAL A 72 6.38 -2.58 -8.61
C VAL A 72 6.36 -3.18 -10.02
N ALA A 73 5.49 -2.68 -10.91
CA ALA A 73 5.47 -3.15 -12.29
C ALA A 73 6.78 -2.83 -13.03
N MET A 74 7.37 -1.65 -12.80
CA MET A 74 8.66 -1.28 -13.41
C MET A 74 9.81 -2.15 -12.91
N ILE A 75 9.95 -2.30 -11.59
CA ILE A 75 11.00 -3.15 -10.99
C ILE A 75 10.80 -4.61 -11.46
N GLY A 76 9.58 -5.14 -11.41
CA GLY A 76 9.30 -6.50 -11.88
C GLY A 76 9.57 -6.70 -13.38
N ALA A 77 9.38 -5.67 -14.22
CA ALA A 77 9.73 -5.75 -15.65
C ALA A 77 11.25 -5.71 -15.86
N ILE A 78 12.00 -4.97 -15.06
CA ILE A 78 13.48 -4.93 -15.09
C ILE A 78 14.05 -6.25 -14.59
N ASP A 79 13.53 -6.74 -13.47
CA ASP A 79 13.95 -7.99 -12.84
C ASP A 79 13.73 -9.22 -13.74
N GLY A 80 12.64 -9.22 -14.52
CA GLY A 80 12.31 -10.30 -15.46
C GLY A 80 11.86 -11.58 -14.79
N GLY A 81 11.33 -11.52 -13.56
CA GLY A 81 10.78 -12.64 -12.79
C GLY A 81 11.82 -13.49 -12.08
N LYS A 82 12.94 -12.90 -11.69
CA LYS A 82 14.04 -13.56 -10.97
C LYS A 82 13.86 -13.51 -9.46
N SER A 83 13.39 -12.36 -8.94
CA SER A 83 13.19 -12.12 -7.52
C SER A 83 11.79 -12.51 -7.06
N ASP A 84 11.64 -12.78 -5.78
CA ASP A 84 10.32 -13.02 -5.20
C ASP A 84 9.51 -11.71 -5.03
N PRO A 85 8.19 -11.78 -4.80
CA PRO A 85 7.36 -10.62 -4.65
C PRO A 85 7.77 -9.69 -3.49
N LEU A 86 8.32 -10.23 -2.39
CA LEU A 86 8.73 -9.43 -1.24
C LEU A 86 9.95 -8.58 -1.58
N GLU A 87 10.89 -9.15 -2.31
CA GLU A 87 12.08 -8.47 -2.83
C GLU A 87 11.72 -7.35 -3.81
N ILE A 88 10.78 -7.63 -4.72
CA ILE A 88 10.25 -6.62 -5.66
C ILE A 88 9.57 -5.48 -4.90
N ALA A 89 8.76 -5.79 -3.87
CA ALA A 89 8.08 -4.80 -3.05
C ALA A 89 9.07 -3.85 -2.38
N GLU A 90 10.08 -4.41 -1.70
CA GLU A 90 11.07 -3.61 -0.99
C GLU A 90 11.93 -2.80 -1.95
N ASN A 91 12.37 -3.37 -3.07
CA ASN A 91 13.12 -2.65 -4.09
C ASN A 91 12.31 -1.48 -4.67
N ALA A 92 11.00 -1.65 -4.88
CA ALA A 92 10.12 -0.58 -5.34
C ALA A 92 9.96 0.52 -4.29
N PHE A 93 9.85 0.18 -3.01
CA PHE A 93 9.85 1.15 -1.91
C PHE A 93 11.17 1.92 -1.82
N GLN A 94 12.31 1.22 -1.85
CA GLN A 94 13.63 1.86 -1.80
C GLN A 94 13.85 2.79 -3.00
N PHE A 95 13.38 2.41 -4.18
CA PHE A 95 13.41 3.28 -5.35
C PHE A 95 12.64 4.58 -5.11
N GLU A 96 11.42 4.53 -4.54
CA GLU A 96 10.66 5.73 -4.20
C GLU A 96 11.37 6.60 -3.16
N MET A 97 11.99 6.01 -2.17
CA MET A 97 12.78 6.73 -1.16
C MET A 97 13.95 7.50 -1.80
N THR A 98 14.61 6.92 -2.81
CA THR A 98 15.70 7.62 -3.54
C THR A 98 15.19 8.83 -4.34
N LEU A 99 13.91 8.83 -4.71
CA LEU A 99 13.24 9.96 -5.37
C LEU A 99 12.70 11.00 -4.39
N GLY A 100 12.94 10.83 -3.08
CA GLY A 100 12.52 11.76 -2.04
C GLY A 100 11.09 11.54 -1.54
N ASN A 101 10.46 10.40 -1.85
CA ASN A 101 9.17 10.06 -1.27
C ASN A 101 9.35 9.71 0.22
N THR A 102 8.52 10.31 1.07
CA THR A 102 8.50 10.09 2.53
C THR A 102 7.30 9.25 3.00
N GLY A 103 6.61 8.59 2.06
CA GLY A 103 5.44 7.76 2.32
C GLY A 103 5.76 6.42 2.99
N GLY A 104 4.71 5.61 3.17
CA GLY A 104 4.81 4.26 3.73
C GLY A 104 5.12 3.18 2.69
N ARG A 105 5.15 1.94 3.16
CA ARG A 105 5.48 0.75 2.37
C ARG A 105 4.27 -0.02 1.84
N GLN A 106 3.06 0.25 2.34
CA GLN A 106 1.89 -0.58 2.06
C GLN A 106 1.55 -0.73 0.58
N ASP A 107 1.77 0.33 -0.21
CA ASP A 107 1.37 0.38 -1.62
C ASP A 107 2.18 -0.61 -2.47
N GLN A 108 3.49 -0.61 -2.30
CA GLN A 108 4.40 -1.49 -3.01
C GLN A 108 4.19 -2.95 -2.60
N TRP A 109 4.00 -3.20 -1.28
CA TRP A 109 3.77 -4.54 -0.76
C TRP A 109 2.42 -5.10 -1.22
N ALA A 110 1.34 -4.31 -1.18
CA ALA A 110 0.04 -4.73 -1.71
C ALA A 110 0.09 -5.02 -3.22
N ALA A 111 0.80 -4.18 -3.98
CA ALA A 111 0.94 -4.34 -5.42
C ALA A 111 1.78 -5.56 -5.82
N ALA A 112 2.75 -5.94 -5.02
CA ALA A 112 3.61 -7.10 -5.26
C ALA A 112 2.94 -8.42 -4.84
N LEU A 113 2.28 -8.43 -3.67
CA LEU A 113 1.63 -9.62 -3.12
C LEU A 113 0.27 -9.91 -3.76
N GLY A 114 -0.49 -8.86 -4.11
CA GLY A 114 -1.88 -9.03 -4.52
C GLY A 114 -2.78 -9.53 -3.39
N GLY A 115 -4.04 -9.86 -3.69
CA GLY A 115 -4.97 -10.45 -2.73
C GLY A 115 -5.28 -9.57 -1.52
N PHE A 116 -5.62 -10.18 -0.39
CA PHE A 116 -5.82 -9.53 0.90
C PHE A 116 -4.52 -9.55 1.70
N ASN A 117 -4.16 -8.43 2.27
CA ASN A 117 -2.91 -8.29 3.03
C ASN A 117 -3.18 -7.72 4.41
N HIS A 118 -2.57 -8.33 5.41
CA HIS A 118 -2.39 -7.82 6.76
C HIS A 118 -0.88 -7.69 6.96
N LEU A 119 -0.38 -6.48 6.97
CA LEU A 119 1.05 -6.19 7.00
C LEU A 119 1.42 -5.58 8.35
N MET A 120 2.43 -6.13 9.00
CA MET A 120 3.03 -5.55 10.20
C MET A 120 4.38 -4.95 9.85
N PHE A 121 4.63 -3.74 10.34
CA PHE A 121 5.85 -2.97 10.10
C PHE A 121 6.60 -2.80 11.41
N ILE A 122 7.81 -3.35 11.50
CA ILE A 122 8.65 -3.32 12.71
C ILE A 122 10.03 -2.79 12.34
N GLY A 123 10.30 -1.54 12.66
CA GLY A 123 11.53 -0.92 12.23
C GLY A 123 11.60 -0.83 10.70
N ASN A 124 12.57 -1.53 10.12
CA ASN A 124 12.75 -1.64 8.67
C ASN A 124 12.13 -2.90 8.08
N ASP A 125 11.62 -3.79 8.92
CA ASP A 125 11.09 -5.07 8.47
C ASP A 125 9.58 -4.98 8.23
N VAL A 126 9.11 -5.75 7.26
CA VAL A 126 7.68 -5.92 6.95
C VAL A 126 7.34 -7.39 7.04
N GLU A 127 6.39 -7.72 7.89
CA GLU A 127 5.93 -9.08 8.11
C GLU A 127 4.49 -9.22 7.61
N PRO A 128 4.24 -9.99 6.54
CA PRO A 128 2.89 -10.38 6.15
C PRO A 128 2.29 -11.33 7.18
N LEU A 129 1.18 -10.94 7.79
CA LEU A 129 0.43 -11.76 8.72
C LEU A 129 -0.68 -12.54 8.00
N PRO A 130 -1.10 -13.70 8.52
CA PRO A 130 -2.18 -14.48 7.92
C PRO A 130 -3.49 -13.69 7.83
N LEU A 131 -3.99 -13.51 6.60
CA LEU A 131 -5.29 -12.89 6.33
C LEU A 131 -5.98 -13.65 5.20
N GLU A 132 -6.86 -14.57 5.58
CA GLU A 132 -7.61 -15.43 4.67
C GLU A 132 -9.12 -15.30 4.90
N PRO A 133 -9.74 -14.17 4.51
CA PRO A 133 -11.17 -14.00 4.67
C PRO A 133 -11.94 -15.11 3.97
N PRO A 134 -12.96 -15.73 4.62
CA PRO A 134 -13.80 -16.73 3.97
C PRO A 134 -14.57 -16.11 2.79
N MET A 135 -15.03 -16.94 1.86
CA MET A 135 -15.72 -16.48 0.65
C MET A 135 -16.95 -15.64 0.98
N SER A 136 -17.64 -15.91 2.11
CA SER A 136 -18.77 -15.11 2.59
C SER A 136 -18.38 -13.67 2.89
N ALA A 137 -17.25 -13.46 3.60
CA ALA A 137 -16.71 -12.11 3.88
C ALA A 137 -16.29 -11.40 2.59
N LYS A 138 -15.58 -12.09 1.69
CA LYS A 138 -15.16 -11.53 0.39
C LYS A 138 -16.36 -11.10 -0.47
N ASN A 139 -17.38 -11.94 -0.56
CA ASN A 139 -18.59 -11.64 -1.31
C ASN A 139 -19.41 -10.51 -0.69
N TRP A 140 -19.46 -10.46 0.64
CA TRP A 140 -20.11 -9.37 1.35
C TRP A 140 -19.39 -8.04 1.10
N LEU A 141 -18.07 -8.01 1.23
CA LEU A 141 -17.26 -6.81 0.97
C LEU A 141 -17.44 -6.34 -0.48
N ALA A 142 -17.33 -7.25 -1.46
CA ALA A 142 -17.51 -6.92 -2.87
C ALA A 142 -18.90 -6.35 -3.21
N LYS A 143 -19.92 -6.72 -2.42
CA LYS A 143 -21.30 -6.24 -2.62
C LYS A 143 -21.57 -4.88 -1.96
N HIS A 144 -20.89 -4.57 -0.86
CA HIS A 144 -21.23 -3.42 -0.03
C HIS A 144 -20.17 -2.30 -0.07
N LEU A 145 -18.93 -2.61 -0.48
CA LEU A 145 -17.90 -1.60 -0.64
C LEU A 145 -18.15 -0.79 -1.91
N LEU A 146 -18.26 0.52 -1.75
CA LEU A 146 -18.38 1.47 -2.84
C LEU A 146 -17.14 2.38 -2.87
N LEU A 147 -16.57 2.53 -4.04
CA LEU A 147 -15.44 3.41 -4.28
C LEU A 147 -15.92 4.65 -5.05
N PHE A 148 -15.66 5.82 -4.49
CA PHE A 148 -16.00 7.10 -5.11
C PHE A 148 -14.73 7.88 -5.46
N ASP A 149 -14.61 8.34 -6.70
CA ASP A 149 -13.59 9.32 -7.07
C ASP A 149 -14.12 10.73 -6.70
N SER A 150 -13.44 11.37 -5.74
CA SER A 150 -13.79 12.75 -5.33
C SER A 150 -13.44 13.80 -6.39
N GLY A 151 -12.71 13.43 -7.43
CA GLY A 151 -12.16 14.35 -8.42
C GLY A 151 -10.99 15.20 -7.92
N LEU A 152 -10.68 15.12 -6.62
CA LEU A 152 -9.54 15.83 -6.04
C LEU A 152 -8.26 15.03 -6.29
N ARG A 153 -7.23 15.72 -6.75
CA ARG A 153 -5.88 15.17 -6.84
C ARG A 153 -5.02 15.90 -5.82
N HIS A 154 -4.43 15.15 -4.91
CA HIS A 154 -3.56 15.72 -3.90
C HIS A 154 -2.11 15.31 -4.15
N VAL A 155 -1.22 16.24 -3.90
CA VAL A 155 0.19 15.92 -3.70
C VAL A 155 0.29 15.49 -2.25
N SER A 156 0.56 14.21 -2.03
CA SER A 156 0.60 13.61 -0.68
C SER A 156 1.56 14.34 0.27
N GLY A 157 2.55 15.04 -0.27
CA GLY A 157 3.61 15.69 0.49
C GLY A 157 3.12 16.70 1.52
N ASP A 158 2.29 17.69 1.13
CA ASP A 158 1.93 18.80 2.03
C ASP A 158 1.16 18.34 3.28
N LEU A 159 0.23 17.39 3.11
CA LEU A 159 -0.52 16.83 4.24
C LEU A 159 0.37 15.95 5.12
N HIS A 160 1.21 15.11 4.51
CA HIS A 160 2.19 14.29 5.20
C HIS A 160 3.12 15.17 6.04
N ASP A 161 3.69 16.21 5.45
CA ASP A 161 4.62 17.11 6.15
C ASP A 161 3.98 17.75 7.37
N SER A 162 2.73 18.19 7.27
CA SER A 162 1.98 18.77 8.38
C SER A 162 1.80 17.80 9.55
N VAL A 163 1.34 16.56 9.25
CA VAL A 163 1.11 15.54 10.29
C VAL A 163 2.43 15.09 10.91
N TRP A 164 3.46 14.82 10.08
CA TRP A 164 4.75 14.36 10.58
C TRP A 164 5.53 15.43 11.33
N LYS A 165 5.31 16.71 11.05
CA LYS A 165 5.83 17.80 11.86
C LYS A 165 5.24 17.75 13.27
N ARG A 166 3.91 17.68 13.41
CA ARG A 166 3.22 17.57 14.70
C ARG A 166 3.63 16.30 15.46
N PHE A 167 3.77 15.17 14.75
CA PHE A 167 4.27 13.93 15.34
C PHE A 167 5.66 14.12 15.99
N LYS A 168 6.60 14.76 15.28
CA LYS A 168 7.95 15.04 15.80
C LYS A 168 7.94 16.03 16.98
N GLU A 169 6.94 16.88 17.07
CA GLU A 169 6.71 17.83 18.16
C GLU A 169 6.00 17.16 19.37
N ASN A 170 5.80 15.84 19.33
CA ASN A 170 5.09 15.03 20.34
C ASN A 170 3.65 15.51 20.61
N ASP A 171 2.92 15.82 19.55
CA ASP A 171 1.51 16.18 19.62
C ASP A 171 0.67 14.95 20.02
N ASP A 172 0.02 15.03 21.18
CA ASP A 172 -0.74 13.92 21.77
C ASP A 172 -1.89 13.46 20.89
N ASP A 173 -2.57 14.36 20.17
CA ASP A 173 -3.69 14.02 19.30
C ASP A 173 -3.22 13.22 18.09
N VAL A 174 -2.06 13.56 17.53
CA VAL A 174 -1.46 12.81 16.41
C VAL A 174 -1.01 11.43 16.86
N HIS A 175 -0.35 11.32 18.01
CA HIS A 175 0.05 10.03 18.58
C HIS A 175 -1.16 9.15 18.88
N ALA A 176 -2.20 9.68 19.50
CA ALA A 176 -3.44 8.97 19.78
C ALA A 176 -4.15 8.52 18.48
N GLY A 177 -4.22 9.40 17.48
CA GLY A 177 -4.80 9.09 16.17
C GLY A 177 -4.09 7.94 15.46
N LEU A 178 -2.75 7.95 15.40
CA LEU A 178 -1.97 6.87 14.80
C LEU A 178 -2.15 5.54 15.55
N LEU A 179 -2.26 5.57 16.87
CA LEU A 179 -2.55 4.38 17.67
C LEU A 179 -3.94 3.81 17.36
N ILE A 180 -4.96 4.68 17.20
CA ILE A 180 -6.31 4.28 16.81
C ILE A 180 -6.29 3.62 15.42
N LEU A 181 -5.62 4.22 14.43
CA LEU A 181 -5.47 3.65 13.09
C LEU A 181 -4.85 2.25 13.13
N ARG A 182 -3.78 2.08 13.93
CA ARG A 182 -3.15 0.77 14.10
C ARG A 182 -4.09 -0.27 14.75
N GLN A 183 -4.88 0.15 15.74
CA GLN A 183 -5.86 -0.73 16.38
C GLN A 183 -7.00 -1.12 15.41
N ALA A 184 -7.43 -0.16 14.59
CA ALA A 184 -8.43 -0.41 13.54
C ALA A 184 -7.95 -1.50 12.56
N ALA A 185 -6.66 -1.52 12.19
CA ALA A 185 -6.10 -2.58 11.34
C ALA A 185 -6.27 -3.98 11.97
N ARG A 186 -6.04 -4.13 13.27
CA ARG A 186 -6.25 -5.41 13.98
C ARG A 186 -7.71 -5.82 13.99
N THR A 187 -8.60 -4.88 14.33
CA THR A 187 -10.04 -5.12 14.33
C THR A 187 -10.54 -5.51 12.95
N MET A 188 -10.03 -4.84 11.90
CA MET A 188 -10.31 -5.16 10.50
C MET A 188 -9.87 -6.58 10.14
N ALA A 189 -8.63 -6.96 10.45
CA ALA A 189 -8.08 -8.26 10.14
C ALA A 189 -8.87 -9.39 10.85
N GLU A 190 -9.17 -9.21 12.14
CA GLU A 190 -9.99 -10.18 12.88
C GLU A 190 -11.42 -10.26 12.34
N GLY A 191 -12.02 -9.11 12.02
CA GLY A 191 -13.36 -9.02 11.43
C GLY A 191 -13.45 -9.77 10.11
N LEU A 192 -12.49 -9.55 9.23
CA LEU A 192 -12.41 -10.23 7.93
C LEU A 192 -12.20 -11.74 8.07
N ASN A 193 -11.21 -12.18 8.89
CA ASN A 193 -10.91 -13.60 9.06
C ASN A 193 -12.07 -14.38 9.69
N ARG A 194 -12.88 -13.75 10.57
CA ARG A 194 -13.98 -14.37 11.28
C ARG A 194 -15.36 -14.09 10.70
N ASP A 195 -15.46 -13.44 9.54
CA ASP A 195 -16.72 -12.95 8.91
C ASP A 195 -17.60 -12.15 9.88
N ARG A 196 -16.97 -11.33 10.72
CA ARG A 196 -17.64 -10.41 11.64
C ARG A 196 -17.83 -9.05 11.00
N ARG A 197 -18.94 -8.87 10.34
CA ARG A 197 -19.23 -7.67 9.52
C ARG A 197 -19.29 -6.40 10.34
N ASP A 198 -19.83 -6.47 11.56
CA ASP A 198 -19.90 -5.32 12.47
C ASP A 198 -18.49 -4.83 12.84
N SER A 199 -17.56 -5.74 13.11
CA SER A 199 -16.16 -5.38 13.38
C SER A 199 -15.46 -4.77 12.15
N VAL A 200 -15.79 -5.24 10.94
CA VAL A 200 -15.26 -4.65 9.71
C VAL A 200 -15.79 -3.22 9.51
N VAL A 201 -17.08 -2.98 9.78
CA VAL A 201 -17.68 -1.64 9.67
C VAL A 201 -17.17 -0.70 10.76
N GLU A 202 -16.93 -1.21 11.97
CA GLU A 202 -16.38 -0.42 13.08
C GLU A 202 -14.94 0.04 12.81
N ALA A 203 -14.16 -0.78 12.09
CA ALA A 203 -12.76 -0.51 11.81
C ALA A 203 -12.54 0.42 10.59
N LEU A 204 -13.56 0.67 9.77
CA LEU A 204 -13.55 1.62 8.65
C LEU A 204 -13.73 3.06 9.13
#